data_3bfa7719d95acf7529a01bccb09378fc
#
_entry.id   3bfa7719d95acf7529a01bccb09378fc
#
_cell.length_a   1.000
_cell.length_b   1.000
_cell.length_c   1.000
_cell.angle_alpha   90.00
_cell.angle_beta   90.00
_cell.angle_gamma   90.00
#
_symmetry.space_group_name_H-M   'P 1'
#
loop_
_entity.id
_entity.type
_entity.pdbx_description
1 polymer ?
#
loop_
_entity_poly.entity_id
_entity_poly.type
_entity_poly.pdbx_seq_one_letter_code
_entity_poly.pdbx_strand_id
1 'polypeptide(L)'
;MEFHAYPKTPRLKRDIVITEKLDGTNAQVVIVDTSKGGAYDGNFCIAKQGTLAMFAGSRSRWITPGKLTDNYGFAGWVQYNAPELFELGEGQHFGEWYGQGIQRGYGLDHKRFALFNTARWGAHNPNTPKCCEVVPVLGTGSMDNEVNLCLDALRLGGSLAVPGFMNPEGIIVYHTASKQNFKVLLENDDTPKGLATS
;
A
#
# COMPACT_ATOMS: atom_id res chain seq x y z
N MET A 1 4.26 29.10 -28.73
CA MET A 1 3.70 29.08 -27.36
C MET A 1 2.64 28.00 -27.35
N GLU A 2 2.80 26.97 -26.49
CA GLU A 2 1.86 25.85 -26.36
C GLU A 2 0.73 26.25 -25.40
N PHE A 3 -0.52 25.97 -25.75
CA PHE A 3 -1.66 26.25 -24.89
C PHE A 3 -1.76 25.18 -23.80
N HIS A 4 -1.76 25.60 -22.55
CA HIS A 4 -2.00 24.71 -21.40
C HIS A 4 -3.39 25.00 -20.83
N ALA A 5 -4.26 23.97 -20.88
CA ALA A 5 -5.60 24.08 -20.32
C ALA A 5 -5.55 24.13 -18.78
N TYR A 6 -6.38 24.97 -18.20
CA TYR A 6 -6.56 24.98 -16.74
C TYR A 6 -7.22 23.65 -16.27
N PRO A 7 -6.65 22.94 -15.30
CA PRO A 7 -7.20 21.67 -14.85
C PRO A 7 -8.56 21.84 -14.17
N LYS A 8 -9.45 20.86 -14.33
CA LYS A 8 -10.74 20.86 -13.64
C LYS A 8 -10.53 20.80 -12.14
N THR A 9 -11.18 21.70 -11.40
CA THR A 9 -11.24 21.64 -9.93
C THR A 9 -12.22 20.55 -9.50
N PRO A 10 -11.78 19.50 -8.79
CA PRO A 10 -12.66 18.45 -8.31
C PRO A 10 -13.59 18.99 -7.20
N ARG A 11 -14.79 18.39 -7.08
CA ARG A 11 -15.72 18.72 -5.99
C ARG A 11 -15.28 18.01 -4.72
N LEU A 12 -15.20 18.76 -3.60
CA LEU A 12 -14.79 18.22 -2.30
C LEU A 12 -15.82 17.20 -1.75
N LYS A 13 -17.11 17.53 -1.83
CA LYS A 13 -18.19 16.65 -1.36
C LYS A 13 -18.48 15.57 -2.40
N ARG A 14 -17.70 14.51 -2.41
CA ARG A 14 -17.83 13.33 -3.23
C ARG A 14 -17.46 12.09 -2.40
N ASP A 15 -17.80 10.92 -2.95
CA ASP A 15 -17.56 9.65 -2.30
C ASP A 15 -16.07 9.45 -1.99
N ILE A 16 -15.83 8.94 -0.82
CA ILE A 16 -14.52 8.57 -0.31
C ILE A 16 -14.48 7.09 0.06
N VAL A 17 -13.29 6.53 0.04
CA VAL A 17 -12.98 5.23 0.64
C VAL A 17 -11.93 5.46 1.71
N ILE A 18 -12.20 5.01 2.92
CA ILE A 18 -11.31 5.16 4.05
C ILE A 18 -10.72 3.80 4.40
N THR A 19 -9.40 3.72 4.45
CA THR A 19 -8.66 2.52 4.84
C THR A 19 -7.80 2.79 6.07
N GLU A 20 -7.49 1.74 6.81
CA GLU A 20 -6.48 1.84 7.86
C GLU A 20 -5.13 2.19 7.24
N LYS A 21 -4.45 3.17 7.84
CA LYS A 21 -3.07 3.51 7.49
C LYS A 21 -2.11 2.65 8.30
N LEU A 22 -1.52 1.68 7.62
CA LEU A 22 -0.51 0.81 8.24
C LEU A 22 0.83 1.54 8.35
N ASP A 23 1.50 1.35 9.47
CA ASP A 23 2.83 1.92 9.76
C ASP A 23 3.92 0.89 9.44
N GLY A 24 4.34 0.91 8.21
CA GLY A 24 5.36 0.03 7.67
C GLY A 24 6.32 0.78 6.73
N THR A 25 6.58 0.19 5.59
CA THR A 25 7.32 0.79 4.49
C THR A 25 6.60 0.52 3.18
N ASN A 26 6.46 1.57 2.36
CA ASN A 26 5.87 1.44 1.03
C ASN A 26 6.65 0.45 0.18
N ALA A 27 5.94 -0.48 -0.42
CA ALA A 27 6.49 -1.54 -1.25
C ALA A 27 5.61 -1.78 -2.48
N GLN A 28 6.18 -2.34 -3.53
CA GLN A 28 5.45 -2.68 -4.74
C GLN A 28 5.97 -3.94 -5.40
N VAL A 29 5.05 -4.72 -5.95
CA VAL A 29 5.32 -5.79 -6.90
C VAL A 29 4.95 -5.28 -8.29
N VAL A 30 5.88 -5.39 -9.24
CA VAL A 30 5.64 -4.98 -10.63
C VAL A 30 5.80 -6.19 -11.53
N ILE A 31 4.81 -6.44 -12.36
CA ILE A 31 4.81 -7.55 -13.32
C ILE A 31 4.65 -6.95 -14.71
N VAL A 32 5.58 -7.28 -15.61
CA VAL A 32 5.58 -6.83 -16.99
C VAL A 32 5.56 -7.99 -17.96
N ASP A 33 4.83 -7.85 -19.05
CA ASP A 33 4.88 -8.80 -20.17
C ASP A 33 6.01 -8.38 -21.13
N THR A 34 7.10 -9.15 -21.11
CA THR A 34 8.29 -8.88 -21.91
C THR A 34 8.07 -9.05 -23.42
N SER A 35 6.99 -9.74 -23.83
CA SER A 35 6.64 -9.88 -25.24
C SER A 35 6.07 -8.62 -25.87
N LYS A 36 5.60 -7.67 -25.04
CA LYS A 36 5.02 -6.39 -25.48
C LYS A 36 6.06 -5.30 -25.80
N GLY A 37 7.36 -5.60 -25.72
CA GLY A 37 8.43 -4.71 -26.18
C GLY A 37 8.71 -3.52 -25.25
N GLY A 38 8.38 -3.57 -23.98
CA GLY A 38 8.77 -2.56 -22.98
C GLY A 38 10.24 -2.70 -22.56
N ALA A 39 10.94 -1.57 -22.41
CA ALA A 39 12.27 -1.59 -21.82
C ALA A 39 12.19 -1.86 -20.32
N TYR A 40 12.89 -2.89 -19.85
CA TYR A 40 13.08 -3.15 -18.42
C TYR A 40 14.54 -3.53 -18.16
N ASP A 41 15.07 -3.15 -17.00
CA ASP A 41 16.41 -3.55 -16.58
C ASP A 41 16.34 -4.95 -15.96
N GLY A 42 16.83 -5.93 -16.72
CA GLY A 42 16.89 -7.34 -16.29
C GLY A 42 17.68 -7.59 -15.01
N ASN A 43 18.56 -6.66 -14.59
CA ASN A 43 19.33 -6.76 -13.36
C ASN A 43 18.43 -6.70 -12.10
N PHE A 44 17.24 -6.10 -12.21
CA PHE A 44 16.26 -6.04 -11.13
C PHE A 44 15.17 -7.11 -11.21
N CYS A 45 15.20 -7.99 -12.23
CA CYS A 45 14.23 -9.06 -12.38
C CYS A 45 14.42 -10.12 -11.27
N ILE A 46 13.38 -10.33 -10.48
CA ILE A 46 13.39 -11.29 -9.36
C ILE A 46 12.93 -12.67 -9.79
N ALA A 47 11.89 -12.73 -10.63
CA ALA A 47 11.32 -13.98 -11.11
C ALA A 47 10.73 -13.84 -12.51
N LYS A 48 10.59 -14.97 -13.21
CA LYS A 48 9.96 -15.04 -14.54
C LYS A 48 8.98 -16.22 -14.60
N GLN A 49 7.86 -16.00 -15.30
CA GLN A 49 6.89 -17.04 -15.63
C GLN A 49 6.39 -16.82 -17.08
N GLY A 50 6.80 -17.67 -18.00
CA GLY A 50 6.56 -17.46 -19.43
C GLY A 50 7.13 -16.13 -19.92
N THR A 51 6.28 -15.26 -20.47
CA THR A 51 6.65 -13.91 -20.91
C THR A 51 6.62 -12.87 -19.78
N LEU A 52 6.12 -13.23 -18.61
CA LEU A 52 6.02 -12.31 -17.48
C LEU A 52 7.33 -12.23 -16.69
N ALA A 53 7.77 -11.01 -16.38
CA ALA A 53 8.90 -10.73 -15.50
C ALA A 53 8.42 -9.93 -14.28
N MET A 54 8.91 -10.29 -13.09
CA MET A 54 8.53 -9.72 -11.81
C MET A 54 9.66 -8.95 -11.17
N PHE A 55 9.32 -7.81 -10.59
CA PHE A 55 10.22 -6.88 -9.93
C PHE A 55 9.67 -6.48 -8.57
N ALA A 56 10.55 -6.15 -7.64
CA ALA A 56 10.18 -5.52 -6.37
C ALA A 56 10.71 -4.08 -6.30
N GLY A 57 9.92 -3.19 -5.73
CA GLY A 57 10.31 -1.81 -5.49
C GLY A 57 9.97 -1.35 -4.08
N SER A 58 10.77 -0.42 -3.58
CA SER A 58 10.43 0.42 -2.45
C SER A 58 9.73 1.69 -2.96
N ARG A 59 9.54 2.68 -2.09
CA ARG A 59 8.96 3.97 -2.50
C ARG A 59 9.73 4.65 -3.64
N SER A 60 11.05 4.51 -3.69
CA SER A 60 11.90 5.35 -4.55
C SER A 60 12.94 4.59 -5.38
N ARG A 61 13.05 3.27 -5.22
CA ARG A 61 14.03 2.47 -5.96
C ARG A 61 13.58 1.04 -6.17
N TRP A 62 14.12 0.41 -7.20
CA TRP A 62 14.09 -1.05 -7.34
C TRP A 62 14.94 -1.69 -6.26
N ILE A 63 14.50 -2.85 -5.79
CA ILE A 63 15.20 -3.64 -4.78
C ILE A 63 15.34 -5.09 -5.26
N THR A 64 16.40 -5.74 -4.80
CA THR A 64 16.69 -7.15 -5.09
C THR A 64 16.99 -7.87 -3.79
N PRO A 65 16.80 -9.20 -3.73
CA PRO A 65 17.18 -9.98 -2.57
C PRO A 65 18.67 -9.79 -2.23
N GLY A 66 18.97 -9.49 -0.97
CA GLY A 66 20.35 -9.28 -0.52
C GLY A 66 20.45 -8.30 0.65
N LYS A 67 21.50 -8.43 1.45
CA LYS A 67 21.66 -7.66 2.70
C LYS A 67 21.66 -6.13 2.50
N LEU A 68 22.22 -5.65 1.36
CA LEU A 68 22.39 -4.23 1.07
C LEU A 68 21.41 -3.71 -0.01
N THR A 69 20.79 -4.60 -0.75
CA THR A 69 19.95 -4.29 -1.93
C THR A 69 18.47 -4.40 -1.65
N ASP A 70 18.10 -5.12 -0.61
CA ASP A 70 16.71 -5.32 -0.18
C ASP A 70 16.21 -4.17 0.72
N ASN A 71 14.93 -4.19 1.05
CA ASN A 71 14.28 -3.29 1.99
C ASN A 71 13.46 -4.13 3.00
N TYR A 72 14.00 -4.31 4.20
CA TYR A 72 13.43 -5.15 5.26
C TYR A 72 13.09 -6.59 4.80
N GLY A 73 13.77 -7.11 3.77
CA GLY A 73 13.57 -8.45 3.24
C GLY A 73 12.38 -8.59 2.29
N PHE A 74 11.82 -7.48 1.80
CA PHE A 74 10.67 -7.51 0.88
C PHE A 74 10.98 -8.19 -0.45
N ALA A 75 12.13 -7.89 -1.07
CA ALA A 75 12.51 -8.53 -2.34
C ALA A 75 12.74 -10.03 -2.18
N GLY A 76 13.32 -10.45 -1.06
CA GLY A 76 13.44 -11.88 -0.72
C GLY A 76 12.09 -12.55 -0.54
N TRP A 77 11.13 -11.87 0.11
CA TRP A 77 9.76 -12.35 0.25
C TRP A 77 9.04 -12.43 -1.10
N VAL A 78 9.21 -11.44 -2.00
CA VAL A 78 8.68 -11.48 -3.37
C VAL A 78 9.25 -12.67 -4.14
N GLN A 79 10.55 -12.93 -4.04
CA GLN A 79 11.18 -14.07 -4.68
C GLN A 79 10.59 -15.41 -4.21
N TYR A 80 10.41 -15.55 -2.90
CA TYR A 80 9.85 -16.78 -2.31
C TYR A 80 8.39 -17.02 -2.72
N ASN A 81 7.57 -15.96 -2.77
CA ASN A 81 6.15 -16.03 -3.09
C ASN A 81 5.84 -15.77 -4.57
N ALA A 82 6.85 -15.72 -5.44
CA ALA A 82 6.66 -15.37 -6.85
C ALA A 82 5.58 -16.21 -7.57
N PRO A 83 5.46 -17.53 -7.37
CA PRO A 83 4.41 -18.32 -8.01
C PRO A 83 3.00 -17.79 -7.72
N GLU A 84 2.70 -17.44 -6.47
CA GLU A 84 1.40 -16.87 -6.10
C GLU A 84 1.26 -15.41 -6.55
N LEU A 85 2.33 -14.62 -6.47
CA LEU A 85 2.31 -13.22 -6.84
C LEU A 85 2.08 -12.98 -8.34
N PHE A 86 2.39 -13.96 -9.22
CA PHE A 86 2.02 -13.86 -10.63
C PHE A 86 0.50 -13.81 -10.85
N GLU A 87 -0.32 -14.27 -9.89
CA GLU A 87 -1.79 -14.15 -9.91
C GLU A 87 -2.25 -12.69 -9.86
N LEU A 88 -1.42 -11.76 -9.37
CA LEU A 88 -1.69 -10.33 -9.46
C LEU A 88 -1.85 -9.85 -10.91
N GLY A 89 -1.22 -10.54 -11.87
CA GLY A 89 -1.21 -10.19 -13.28
C GLY A 89 -0.33 -8.98 -13.59
N GLU A 90 -0.26 -8.63 -14.86
CA GLU A 90 0.52 -7.48 -15.34
C GLU A 90 0.08 -6.18 -14.66
N GLY A 91 1.04 -5.35 -14.27
CA GLY A 91 0.84 -4.04 -13.67
C GLY A 91 1.73 -3.74 -12.47
N GLN A 92 1.45 -2.60 -11.84
CA GLN A 92 2.07 -2.16 -10.58
C GLN A 92 1.10 -2.39 -9.44
N HIS A 93 1.54 -3.12 -8.42
CA HIS A 93 0.75 -3.49 -7.25
C HIS A 93 1.40 -2.91 -6.01
N PHE A 94 0.90 -1.76 -5.58
CA PHE A 94 1.39 -1.05 -4.41
C PHE A 94 0.78 -1.59 -3.13
N GLY A 95 1.56 -1.56 -2.05
CA GLY A 95 1.11 -1.97 -0.73
C GLY A 95 2.06 -1.51 0.36
N GLU A 96 1.71 -1.86 1.59
CA GLU A 96 2.54 -1.65 2.76
C GLU A 96 3.19 -2.96 3.19
N TRP A 97 4.52 -2.95 3.33
CA TRP A 97 5.30 -4.01 3.93
C TRP A 97 5.48 -3.69 5.40
N TYR A 98 4.89 -4.47 6.31
CA TYR A 98 4.78 -4.14 7.71
C TYR A 98 4.94 -5.36 8.62
N GLY A 99 5.03 -5.15 9.92
CA GLY A 99 5.15 -6.19 10.93
C GLY A 99 6.53 -6.22 11.58
N GLN A 100 7.00 -7.41 11.92
CA GLN A 100 8.20 -7.61 12.74
C GLN A 100 9.40 -6.77 12.30
N GLY A 101 9.90 -5.91 13.20
CA GLY A 101 11.11 -5.10 12.98
C GLY A 101 10.93 -3.92 12.03
N ILE A 102 9.69 -3.58 11.66
CA ILE A 102 9.37 -2.42 10.82
C ILE A 102 8.47 -1.48 11.61
N GLN A 103 8.92 -0.23 11.84
CA GLN A 103 8.16 0.83 12.53
C GLN A 103 7.48 0.31 13.82
N ARG A 104 6.13 0.37 13.92
CA ARG A 104 5.36 -0.07 15.08
C ARG A 104 5.39 -1.58 15.32
N GLY A 105 5.77 -2.38 14.32
CA GLY A 105 5.90 -3.83 14.40
C GLY A 105 4.61 -4.61 14.65
N TYR A 106 3.54 -3.97 15.09
CA TYR A 106 2.19 -4.53 15.33
C TYR A 106 2.15 -5.73 16.29
N GLY A 107 3.22 -5.98 17.06
CA GLY A 107 3.31 -7.19 17.88
C GLY A 107 3.42 -8.49 17.08
N LEU A 108 3.68 -8.39 15.77
CA LEU A 108 3.81 -9.54 14.89
C LEU A 108 5.20 -10.15 14.98
N ASP A 109 5.28 -11.48 14.87
CA ASP A 109 6.51 -12.28 14.80
C ASP A 109 7.01 -12.47 13.34
N HIS A 110 6.26 -11.99 12.37
CA HIS A 110 6.58 -12.04 10.95
C HIS A 110 6.17 -10.74 10.25
N LYS A 111 6.48 -10.65 8.96
CA LYS A 111 6.12 -9.51 8.11
C LYS A 111 5.00 -9.89 7.15
N ARG A 112 4.20 -8.88 6.74
CA ARG A 112 3.05 -9.02 5.86
C ARG A 112 3.06 -7.95 4.79
N PHE A 113 2.50 -8.27 3.62
CA PHE A 113 2.32 -7.32 2.53
C PHE A 113 0.83 -7.05 2.32
N ALA A 114 0.39 -5.82 2.60
CA ALA A 114 -1.00 -5.40 2.43
C ALA A 114 -1.16 -4.51 1.20
N LEU A 115 -1.90 -4.99 0.21
CA LEU A 115 -2.20 -4.27 -1.03
C LEU A 115 -3.10 -3.06 -0.77
N PHE A 116 -2.84 -1.93 -1.45
CA PHE A 116 -3.62 -0.70 -1.29
C PHE A 116 -4.91 -0.67 -2.12
N ASN A 117 -4.94 -1.36 -3.26
CA ASN A 117 -6.08 -1.30 -4.18
C ASN A 117 -7.23 -2.18 -3.72
N THR A 118 -8.03 -1.68 -2.78
CA THR A 118 -9.20 -2.37 -2.21
C THR A 118 -10.34 -2.56 -3.21
N ALA A 119 -10.38 -1.80 -4.31
CA ALA A 119 -11.37 -1.99 -5.37
C ALA A 119 -11.07 -3.23 -6.23
N ARG A 120 -9.78 -3.58 -6.37
CA ARG A 120 -9.34 -4.76 -7.13
C ARG A 120 -9.18 -5.99 -6.25
N TRP A 121 -8.64 -5.83 -5.04
CA TRP A 121 -8.24 -6.91 -4.16
C TRP A 121 -9.07 -6.95 -2.87
N GLY A 122 -9.11 -8.08 -2.22
CA GLY A 122 -9.82 -8.28 -0.96
C GLY A 122 -10.70 -9.53 -0.98
N ALA A 123 -11.49 -9.70 0.06
CA ALA A 123 -12.34 -10.89 0.25
C ALA A 123 -13.37 -11.11 -0.89
N HIS A 124 -13.72 -10.04 -1.62
CA HIS A 124 -14.63 -10.12 -2.78
C HIS A 124 -13.94 -10.66 -4.05
N ASN A 125 -12.61 -10.70 -4.09
CA ASN A 125 -11.85 -11.19 -5.23
C ASN A 125 -11.13 -12.51 -4.88
N PRO A 126 -11.60 -13.66 -5.38
CA PRO A 126 -11.00 -14.95 -5.09
C PRO A 126 -9.57 -15.11 -5.65
N ASN A 127 -9.18 -14.25 -6.58
CA ASN A 127 -7.83 -14.23 -7.17
C ASN A 127 -6.83 -13.36 -6.37
N THR A 128 -7.21 -12.84 -5.21
CA THR A 128 -6.25 -12.19 -4.31
C THR A 128 -5.25 -13.25 -3.84
N PRO A 129 -3.91 -13.09 -4.12
CA PRO A 129 -2.92 -14.08 -3.72
C PRO A 129 -2.95 -14.31 -2.21
N LYS A 130 -2.89 -15.57 -1.77
CA LYS A 130 -3.00 -15.93 -0.34
C LYS A 130 -1.84 -15.39 0.50
N CYS A 131 -0.69 -15.15 -0.13
CA CYS A 131 0.46 -14.52 0.52
C CYS A 131 0.27 -13.01 0.75
N CYS A 132 -0.74 -12.38 0.12
CA CYS A 132 -1.05 -10.96 0.26
C CYS A 132 -2.24 -10.74 1.20
N GLU A 133 -2.17 -9.68 1.95
CA GLU A 133 -3.31 -9.06 2.62
C GLU A 133 -3.79 -7.85 1.81
N VAL A 134 -4.87 -7.23 2.25
CA VAL A 134 -5.37 -5.97 1.70
C VAL A 134 -5.64 -5.04 2.87
N VAL A 135 -5.29 -3.77 2.72
CA VAL A 135 -5.55 -2.79 3.79
C VAL A 135 -7.03 -2.77 4.16
N PRO A 136 -7.39 -2.81 5.45
CA PRO A 136 -8.79 -2.82 5.87
C PRO A 136 -9.53 -1.57 5.41
N VAL A 137 -10.72 -1.76 4.83
CA VAL A 137 -11.66 -0.67 4.57
C VAL A 137 -12.43 -0.40 5.85
N LEU A 138 -12.31 0.81 6.38
CA LEU A 138 -12.97 1.26 7.61
C LEU A 138 -14.33 1.90 7.33
N GLY A 139 -14.45 2.57 6.19
CA GLY A 139 -15.68 3.25 5.80
C GLY A 139 -15.69 3.70 4.34
N THR A 140 -16.88 3.96 3.85
CA THR A 140 -17.13 4.54 2.52
C THR A 140 -18.29 5.52 2.64
N GLY A 141 -18.30 6.58 1.85
CA GLY A 141 -19.41 7.53 1.88
C GLY A 141 -18.98 8.95 1.57
N SER A 142 -19.58 9.94 2.22
CA SER A 142 -19.21 11.35 2.07
C SER A 142 -18.26 11.82 3.16
N MET A 143 -17.49 12.88 2.90
CA MET A 143 -16.46 13.36 3.84
C MET A 143 -16.99 13.91 5.17
N ASP A 144 -18.28 14.23 5.27
CA ASP A 144 -18.78 15.11 6.35
C ASP A 144 -18.62 14.51 7.77
N ASN A 145 -18.77 13.19 7.95
CA ASN A 145 -18.62 12.54 9.27
C ASN A 145 -17.76 11.28 9.28
N GLU A 146 -17.59 10.62 8.13
CA GLU A 146 -16.94 9.30 8.04
C GLU A 146 -15.50 9.30 8.55
N VAL A 147 -14.75 10.38 8.29
CA VAL A 147 -13.35 10.51 8.72
C VAL A 147 -13.23 10.41 10.24
N ASN A 148 -14.05 11.17 10.98
CA ASN A 148 -14.02 11.16 12.45
C ASN A 148 -14.52 9.82 13.01
N LEU A 149 -15.58 9.25 12.43
CA LEU A 149 -16.08 7.94 12.84
C LEU A 149 -15.03 6.84 12.70
N CYS A 150 -14.28 6.83 11.58
CA CYS A 150 -13.22 5.86 11.36
C CYS A 150 -12.04 6.08 12.33
N LEU A 151 -11.66 7.32 12.62
CA LEU A 151 -10.61 7.62 13.60
C LEU A 151 -11.02 7.18 15.01
N ASP A 152 -12.26 7.44 15.40
CA ASP A 152 -12.78 7.04 16.71
C ASP A 152 -12.88 5.51 16.83
N ALA A 153 -13.29 4.84 15.75
CA ALA A 153 -13.28 3.37 15.72
C ALA A 153 -11.87 2.79 15.94
N LEU A 154 -10.83 3.38 15.32
CA LEU A 154 -9.45 2.96 15.54
C LEU A 154 -8.95 3.28 16.96
N ARG A 155 -9.33 4.44 17.54
CA ARG A 155 -8.96 4.80 18.93
C ARG A 155 -9.52 3.81 19.93
N LEU A 156 -10.77 3.39 19.73
CA LEU A 156 -11.49 2.53 20.66
C LEU A 156 -11.18 1.05 20.45
N GLY A 157 -11.12 0.61 19.20
CA GLY A 157 -11.02 -0.80 18.81
C GLY A 157 -9.62 -1.26 18.44
N GLY A 158 -8.68 -0.34 18.21
CA GLY A 158 -7.35 -0.67 17.70
C GLY A 158 -7.35 -0.98 16.20
N SER A 159 -6.27 -1.61 15.74
CA SER A 159 -6.05 -1.97 14.35
C SER A 159 -7.03 -3.05 13.87
N LEU A 160 -7.63 -2.86 12.69
CA LEU A 160 -8.40 -3.91 12.01
C LEU A 160 -7.48 -4.89 11.28
N ALA A 161 -6.33 -4.44 10.81
CA ALA A 161 -5.34 -5.31 10.15
C ALA A 161 -4.73 -6.31 11.13
N VAL A 162 -4.54 -5.90 12.38
CA VAL A 162 -3.99 -6.75 13.45
C VAL A 162 -4.85 -6.61 14.71
N PRO A 163 -5.92 -7.40 14.82
CA PRO A 163 -6.81 -7.34 15.99
C PRO A 163 -6.06 -7.48 17.32
N GLY A 164 -6.35 -6.59 18.26
CA GLY A 164 -5.67 -6.51 19.56
C GLY A 164 -4.47 -5.54 19.58
N PHE A 165 -4.00 -5.05 18.45
CA PHE A 165 -2.99 -3.99 18.45
C PHE A 165 -3.66 -2.62 18.64
N MET A 166 -3.45 -2.02 19.81
CA MET A 166 -4.18 -0.81 20.26
C MET A 166 -3.50 0.51 19.91
N ASN A 167 -2.43 0.49 19.09
CA ASN A 167 -1.71 1.69 18.68
C ASN A 167 -1.63 1.82 17.15
N PRO A 168 -2.78 1.88 16.41
CA PRO A 168 -2.79 2.10 14.96
C PRO A 168 -2.28 3.50 14.62
N GLU A 169 -1.80 3.71 13.38
CA GLU A 169 -1.22 4.99 12.97
C GLU A 169 -2.28 6.03 12.61
N GLY A 170 -3.34 5.63 11.93
CA GLY A 170 -4.38 6.50 11.42
C GLY A 170 -5.11 5.92 10.21
N ILE A 171 -5.54 6.79 9.32
CA ILE A 171 -6.33 6.43 8.14
C ILE A 171 -5.75 7.03 6.86
N ILE A 172 -6.08 6.40 5.74
CA ILE A 172 -5.94 6.95 4.39
C ILE A 172 -7.33 7.18 3.83
N VAL A 173 -7.58 8.38 3.35
CA VAL A 173 -8.83 8.79 2.69
C VAL A 173 -8.57 8.90 1.20
N TYR A 174 -9.12 7.99 0.41
CA TYR A 174 -9.12 8.10 -1.05
C TYR A 174 -10.34 8.87 -1.50
N HIS A 175 -10.12 10.03 -2.14
CA HIS A 175 -11.18 10.89 -2.67
C HIS A 175 -11.43 10.56 -4.14
N THR A 176 -12.60 10.01 -4.45
CA THR A 176 -12.91 9.43 -5.77
C THR A 176 -12.91 10.45 -6.92
N ALA A 177 -13.33 11.69 -6.68
CA ALA A 177 -13.38 12.73 -7.71
C ALA A 177 -12.02 13.33 -8.04
N SER A 178 -11.14 13.51 -7.04
CA SER A 178 -9.77 14.00 -7.26
C SER A 178 -8.79 12.90 -7.59
N LYS A 179 -9.13 11.63 -7.30
CA LYS A 179 -8.25 10.46 -7.39
C LYS A 179 -6.97 10.62 -6.56
N GLN A 180 -7.09 11.27 -5.41
CA GLN A 180 -6.00 11.55 -4.48
C GLN A 180 -6.21 10.85 -3.15
N ASN A 181 -5.10 10.50 -2.51
CA ASN A 181 -5.07 9.99 -1.15
C ASN A 181 -4.66 11.11 -0.19
N PHE A 182 -5.37 11.19 0.91
CA PHE A 182 -5.05 12.04 2.05
C PHE A 182 -4.82 11.16 3.27
N LYS A 183 -3.82 11.46 4.08
CA LYS A 183 -3.60 10.78 5.35
C LYS A 183 -4.14 11.63 6.49
N VAL A 184 -4.72 10.99 7.49
CA VAL A 184 -5.05 11.59 8.77
C VAL A 184 -4.50 10.68 9.86
N LEU A 185 -3.67 11.25 10.73
CA LEU A 185 -3.01 10.50 11.80
C LEU A 185 -3.81 10.61 13.10
N LEU A 186 -3.72 9.58 13.94
CA LEU A 186 -4.33 9.61 15.27
C LEU A 186 -3.58 10.54 16.23
N GLU A 187 -2.27 10.74 15.98
CA GLU A 187 -1.40 11.59 16.76
C GLU A 187 -0.54 12.49 15.85
N ASN A 188 -0.30 13.72 16.25
CA ASN A 188 0.59 14.68 15.57
C ASN A 188 0.25 14.93 14.08
N ASP A 189 -1.04 14.93 13.73
CA ASP A 189 -1.48 15.12 12.34
C ASP A 189 -1.16 16.51 11.79
N ASP A 190 -1.12 17.50 12.64
CA ASP A 190 -0.80 18.90 12.38
C ASP A 190 0.71 19.22 12.37
N THR A 191 1.55 18.26 12.79
CA THR A 191 2.99 18.47 12.94
C THR A 191 3.76 17.86 11.75
N PRO A 192 4.54 18.64 10.98
CA PRO A 192 5.40 18.12 9.92
C PRO A 192 6.42 17.11 10.46
N LYS A 193 6.66 16.02 9.72
CA LYS A 193 7.73 15.05 10.06
C LYS A 193 9.07 15.80 10.20
N GLY A 194 9.70 15.70 11.35
CA GLY A 194 10.99 16.35 11.67
C GLY A 194 10.90 17.51 12.67
N LEU A 195 9.70 17.95 13.04
CA LEU A 195 9.47 18.95 14.07
C LEU A 195 8.79 18.37 15.32
N ALA A 196 8.48 17.09 15.35
CA ALA A 196 7.98 16.42 16.55
C ALA A 196 9.07 16.47 17.61
N THR A 197 8.87 17.28 18.65
CA THR A 197 9.71 17.29 19.85
C THR A 197 9.60 15.95 20.54
N SER A 198 10.75 15.31 20.73
CA SER A 198 10.95 14.11 21.57
C SER A 198 10.45 14.31 22.98
#